data_e445bb3bb625084728d0bca8aab60d6a
#
_entry.id   e445bb3bb625084728d0bca8aab60d6a
#
_cell.length_a   1.000
_cell.length_b   1.000
_cell.length_c   1.000
_cell.angle_alpha   90.00
_cell.angle_beta   90.00
_cell.angle_gamma   90.00
#
_symmetry.space_group_name_H-M   'P 1'
#
loop_
_entity.id
_entity.type
_entity.pdbx_description
1 polymer ?
#
loop_
_entity_poly.entity_id
_entity_poly.type
_entity_poly.pdbx_seq_one_letter_code
_entity_poly.pdbx_strand_id
1 'polypeptide(L)'
;QARVRDDIVGITAAMMNPVGLGPMHEAFPGRVIDVGIAEAEAIASAAGMAYEGAHPVVALYATFLNRAFDQLLMDVALHRAGVTVVLARAGITGADGASHNGVWDIAMCSMIPGLRLAAPRDEDTLRARLREALDVDDAPTVIRYRKGSLPEPMPALRSVGGVDILFDEVVADLGGSGSA
;
A
#
# COMPACT_ATOMS: atom_id res chain seq x y z
N GLN A 1 -10.91 -2.53 12.06
CA GLN A 1 -9.79 -2.48 13.02
C GLN A 1 -9.90 -1.25 13.93
N ALA A 2 -10.02 -0.04 13.41
CA ALA A 2 -10.09 1.20 14.20
C ALA A 2 -11.21 1.26 15.27
N ARG A 3 -12.22 0.37 15.23
CA ARG A 3 -13.24 0.23 16.28
C ARG A 3 -12.75 -0.54 17.51
N VAL A 4 -11.72 -1.35 17.36
CA VAL A 4 -11.19 -2.24 18.41
C VAL A 4 -9.76 -1.90 18.82
N ARG A 5 -9.09 -1.05 18.04
CA ARG A 5 -7.74 -0.52 18.29
C ARG A 5 -7.79 0.99 18.25
N ASP A 6 -7.48 1.64 19.33
CA ASP A 6 -7.49 3.10 19.48
C ASP A 6 -6.17 3.76 19.06
N ASP A 7 -5.12 2.98 18.92
CA ASP A 7 -3.80 3.38 18.43
C ASP A 7 -3.73 3.63 16.91
N ILE A 8 -4.70 3.13 16.12
CA ILE A 8 -4.71 3.31 14.66
C ILE A 8 -5.09 4.76 14.29
N VAL A 9 -4.22 5.43 13.56
CA VAL A 9 -4.41 6.79 13.02
C VAL A 9 -4.33 6.76 11.50
N GLY A 10 -5.33 7.30 10.81
CA GLY A 10 -5.32 7.46 9.36
C GLY A 10 -4.66 8.76 8.95
N ILE A 11 -3.78 8.74 7.96
CA ILE A 11 -3.12 9.94 7.42
C ILE A 11 -3.25 9.93 5.90
N THR A 12 -3.51 11.08 5.30
CA THR A 12 -3.52 11.24 3.84
C THR A 12 -3.01 12.61 3.43
N ALA A 13 -2.71 12.77 2.15
CA ALA A 13 -2.25 14.03 1.56
C ALA A 13 -3.26 14.54 0.53
N ALA A 14 -4.30 15.26 0.98
CA ALA A 14 -5.40 15.82 0.18
C ALA A 14 -6.24 14.80 -0.59
N MET A 15 -6.31 13.53 -0.12
CA MET A 15 -6.95 12.43 -0.86
C MET A 15 -7.91 11.60 0.01
N MET A 16 -8.48 12.15 1.06
CA MET A 16 -9.26 11.42 2.08
C MET A 16 -10.31 10.46 1.49
N ASN A 17 -11.18 10.94 0.63
CA ASN A 17 -12.23 10.12 0.02
C ASN A 17 -11.68 9.15 -1.04
N PRO A 18 -10.84 9.59 -1.99
CA PRO A 18 -10.30 8.70 -3.02
C PRO A 18 -9.46 7.52 -2.50
N VAL A 19 -8.85 7.63 -1.32
CA VAL A 19 -8.08 6.53 -0.70
C VAL A 19 -8.87 5.75 0.35
N GLY A 20 -10.17 6.08 0.55
CA GLY A 20 -11.08 5.31 1.39
C GLY A 20 -11.02 5.63 2.90
N LEU A 21 -10.43 6.75 3.31
CA LEU A 21 -10.39 7.18 4.73
C LEU A 21 -11.67 7.91 5.19
N GLY A 22 -12.55 8.32 4.28
CA GLY A 22 -13.80 9.03 4.60
C GLY A 22 -14.62 8.36 5.70
N PRO A 23 -14.98 7.08 5.59
CA PRO A 23 -15.77 6.38 6.63
C PRO A 23 -15.06 6.30 8.00
N MET A 24 -13.72 6.25 8.01
CA MET A 24 -12.96 6.31 9.25
C MET A 24 -13.02 7.72 9.86
N HIS A 25 -12.89 8.75 9.02
CA HIS A 25 -13.01 10.15 9.46
C HIS A 25 -14.39 10.46 10.05
N GLU A 26 -15.46 10.00 9.41
CA GLU A 26 -16.83 10.16 9.91
C GLU A 26 -17.04 9.48 11.28
N ALA A 27 -16.48 8.28 11.46
CA ALA A 27 -16.62 7.52 12.70
C ALA A 27 -15.67 8.00 13.82
N PHE A 28 -14.50 8.51 13.45
CA PHE A 28 -13.42 8.90 14.36
C PHE A 28 -12.71 10.17 13.86
N PRO A 29 -13.35 11.36 13.86
CA PRO A 29 -12.80 12.57 13.24
C PRO A 29 -11.45 13.01 13.82
N GLY A 30 -11.18 12.72 15.10
CA GLY A 30 -9.89 13.02 15.74
C GLY A 30 -8.76 12.04 15.41
N ARG A 31 -9.01 11.00 14.61
CA ARG A 31 -8.04 9.94 14.28
C ARG A 31 -7.74 9.86 12.78
N VAL A 32 -8.16 10.85 12.01
CA VAL A 32 -7.81 10.96 10.59
C VAL A 32 -7.28 12.36 10.33
N ILE A 33 -6.07 12.41 9.80
CA ILE A 33 -5.32 13.64 9.54
C ILE A 33 -5.13 13.79 8.03
N ASP A 34 -5.49 14.94 7.50
CA ASP A 34 -5.16 15.33 6.13
C ASP A 34 -4.11 16.43 6.18
N VAL A 35 -2.91 16.14 5.70
CA VAL A 35 -1.76 17.07 5.71
C VAL A 35 -1.74 18.02 4.51
N GLY A 36 -2.77 17.98 3.65
CA GLY A 36 -2.73 18.69 2.37
C GLY A 36 -1.84 17.96 1.35
N ILE A 37 -1.43 18.64 0.28
CA ILE A 37 -0.56 18.06 -0.76
C ILE A 37 0.90 18.02 -0.25
N ALA A 38 1.18 17.12 0.70
CA ALA A 38 2.45 17.04 1.41
C ALA A 38 2.77 15.58 1.82
N GLU A 39 3.05 14.73 0.84
CA GLU A 39 3.28 13.29 1.06
C GLU A 39 4.48 13.03 1.99
N ALA A 40 5.53 13.84 1.88
CA ALA A 40 6.68 13.76 2.77
C ALA A 40 6.30 14.02 4.24
N GLU A 41 5.46 15.03 4.48
CA GLU A 41 4.92 15.34 5.82
C GLU A 41 4.05 14.19 6.35
N ALA A 42 3.23 13.58 5.49
CA ALA A 42 2.41 12.43 5.87
C ALA A 42 3.25 11.27 6.43
N ILE A 43 4.36 10.94 5.76
CA ILE A 43 5.25 9.85 6.19
C ILE A 43 6.09 10.26 7.40
N ALA A 44 6.65 11.48 7.44
CA ALA A 44 7.44 11.96 8.58
C ALA A 44 6.59 12.04 9.86
N SER A 45 5.37 12.59 9.77
CA SER A 45 4.43 12.60 10.90
C SER A 45 4.05 11.21 11.36
N ALA A 46 3.85 10.27 10.43
CA ALA A 46 3.59 8.86 10.74
C ALA A 46 4.74 8.24 11.54
N ALA A 47 5.98 8.48 11.13
CA ALA A 47 7.14 7.99 11.87
C ALA A 47 7.15 8.50 13.32
N GLY A 48 6.94 9.81 13.51
CA GLY A 48 6.86 10.41 14.85
C GLY A 48 5.73 9.81 15.72
N MET A 49 4.56 9.57 15.14
CA MET A 49 3.45 8.94 15.86
C MET A 49 3.75 7.48 16.22
N ALA A 50 4.42 6.73 15.32
CA ALA A 50 4.81 5.36 15.60
C ALA A 50 5.83 5.26 16.73
N TYR A 51 6.74 6.23 16.87
CA TYR A 51 7.68 6.28 18.00
C TYR A 51 6.99 6.45 19.36
N GLU A 52 5.82 7.09 19.37
CA GLU A 52 4.99 7.29 20.58
C GLU A 52 3.93 6.18 20.76
N GLY A 53 4.01 5.09 20.01
CA GLY A 53 3.18 3.90 20.19
C GLY A 53 1.83 3.92 19.45
N ALA A 54 1.59 4.88 18.55
CA ALA A 54 0.48 4.80 17.61
C ALA A 54 0.82 3.85 16.45
N HIS A 55 -0.20 3.37 15.73
CA HIS A 55 -0.04 2.64 14.48
C HIS A 55 -0.61 3.44 13.30
N PRO A 56 0.20 4.29 12.66
CA PRO A 56 -0.25 5.10 11.55
C PRO A 56 -0.50 4.28 10.28
N VAL A 57 -1.60 4.61 9.59
CA VAL A 57 -1.95 4.09 8.27
C VAL A 57 -1.95 5.26 7.30
N VAL A 58 -0.90 5.38 6.50
CA VAL A 58 -0.75 6.45 5.51
C VAL A 58 -1.32 5.99 4.18
N ALA A 59 -2.40 6.63 3.73
CA ALA A 59 -3.08 6.27 2.48
C ALA A 59 -2.84 7.32 1.40
N LEU A 60 -2.16 6.90 0.33
CA LEU A 60 -1.72 7.74 -0.80
C LEU A 60 -2.04 7.08 -2.13
N TYR A 61 -1.91 7.83 -3.24
CA TYR A 61 -1.78 7.20 -4.55
C TYR A 61 -0.36 6.67 -4.75
N ALA A 62 -0.25 5.50 -5.37
CA ALA A 62 1.03 4.81 -5.55
C ALA A 62 2.08 5.67 -6.26
N THR A 63 1.67 6.47 -7.24
CA THR A 63 2.60 7.37 -7.94
C THR A 63 3.20 8.44 -7.04
N PHE A 64 2.48 8.88 -5.99
CA PHE A 64 2.94 9.97 -5.14
C PHE A 64 3.86 9.53 -3.99
N LEU A 65 4.03 8.23 -3.78
CA LEU A 65 5.02 7.73 -2.83
C LEU A 65 6.44 8.21 -3.15
N ASN A 66 6.74 8.50 -4.42
CA ASN A 66 8.06 9.01 -4.82
C ASN A 66 8.43 10.33 -4.16
N ARG A 67 7.44 11.12 -3.70
CA ARG A 67 7.64 12.39 -2.99
C ARG A 67 7.98 12.21 -1.51
N ALA A 68 7.83 10.99 -0.99
CA ALA A 68 8.07 10.65 0.42
C ALA A 68 9.03 9.45 0.56
N PHE A 69 9.78 9.12 -0.48
CA PHE A 69 10.69 7.98 -0.48
C PHE A 69 11.79 8.13 0.58
N ASP A 70 12.37 9.32 0.69
CA ASP A 70 13.41 9.60 1.67
C ASP A 70 12.88 9.41 3.11
N GLN A 71 11.70 9.96 3.42
CA GLN A 71 11.09 9.81 4.73
C GLN A 71 10.72 8.36 5.04
N LEU A 72 10.26 7.60 4.05
CA LEU A 72 9.97 6.18 4.24
C LEU A 72 11.24 5.37 4.52
N LEU A 73 12.35 5.69 3.86
CA LEU A 73 13.64 5.05 4.08
C LEU A 73 14.29 5.49 5.39
N MET A 74 14.41 6.81 5.61
CA MET A 74 15.23 7.37 6.70
C MET A 74 14.45 7.49 8.00
N ASP A 75 13.18 7.95 7.97
CA ASP A 75 12.44 8.16 9.20
C ASP A 75 11.69 6.90 9.65
N VAL A 76 11.21 6.08 8.72
CA VAL A 76 10.42 4.89 9.07
C VAL A 76 11.30 3.63 9.11
N ALA A 77 11.92 3.26 7.99
CA ALA A 77 12.59 1.96 7.88
C ALA A 77 13.87 1.89 8.71
N LEU A 78 14.72 2.92 8.66
CA LEU A 78 15.98 2.98 9.43
C LEU A 78 15.72 2.85 10.94
N HIS A 79 14.63 3.45 11.41
CA HIS A 79 14.24 3.43 12.82
C HIS A 79 13.28 2.28 13.18
N ARG A 80 12.95 1.43 12.21
CA ARG A 80 12.05 0.28 12.40
C ARG A 80 10.68 0.67 12.95
N ALA A 81 10.15 1.81 12.48
CA ALA A 81 8.85 2.29 12.91
C ALA A 81 7.71 1.46 12.28
N GLY A 82 6.73 1.08 13.08
CA GLY A 82 5.54 0.35 12.63
C GLY A 82 4.55 1.25 11.90
N VAL A 83 4.80 1.51 10.62
CA VAL A 83 3.94 2.33 9.76
C VAL A 83 3.39 1.49 8.61
N THR A 84 2.08 1.52 8.43
CA THR A 84 1.41 0.89 7.27
C THR A 84 1.15 1.93 6.19
N VAL A 85 1.71 1.75 5.00
CA VAL A 85 1.43 2.59 3.83
C VAL A 85 0.50 1.87 2.88
N VAL A 86 -0.62 2.50 2.55
CA VAL A 86 -1.64 1.97 1.63
C VAL A 86 -1.57 2.76 0.33
N LEU A 87 -1.20 2.09 -0.75
CA LEU A 87 -0.98 2.68 -2.07
C LEU A 87 -2.15 2.34 -3.00
N ALA A 88 -3.09 3.27 -3.10
CA ALA A 88 -4.18 3.20 -4.07
C ALA A 88 -3.69 3.52 -5.49
N ARG A 89 -4.40 3.05 -6.52
CA ARG A 89 -4.10 3.30 -7.93
C ARG A 89 -2.70 2.82 -8.35
N ALA A 90 -2.25 1.68 -7.83
CA ALA A 90 -1.03 1.04 -8.29
C ALA A 90 -1.19 0.49 -9.72
N GLY A 91 -0.12 0.56 -10.51
CA GLY A 91 -0.12 0.15 -11.91
C GLY A 91 -0.63 1.22 -12.88
N ILE A 92 -1.12 0.80 -14.03
CA ILE A 92 -1.63 1.69 -15.08
C ILE A 92 -3.02 2.19 -14.70
N THR A 93 -3.23 3.50 -14.75
CA THR A 93 -4.47 4.15 -14.30
C THR A 93 -5.36 4.66 -15.46
N GLY A 94 -4.91 4.53 -16.69
CA GLY A 94 -5.66 4.92 -17.90
C GLY A 94 -5.82 6.43 -18.03
N ALA A 95 -7.05 6.91 -18.07
CA ALA A 95 -7.39 8.31 -18.36
C ALA A 95 -6.80 9.36 -17.39
N ASP A 96 -6.29 8.94 -16.23
CA ASP A 96 -5.63 9.84 -15.28
C ASP A 96 -4.28 10.38 -15.82
N GLY A 97 -3.75 9.78 -16.88
CA GLY A 97 -2.51 10.18 -17.55
C GLY A 97 -1.24 9.62 -16.91
N ALA A 98 -0.11 9.87 -17.55
CA ALA A 98 1.20 9.29 -17.22
C ALA A 98 1.64 9.61 -15.76
N SER A 99 1.37 10.82 -15.28
CA SER A 99 1.75 11.28 -13.95
C SER A 99 1.04 10.51 -12.81
N HIS A 100 -0.06 9.80 -13.11
CA HIS A 100 -0.85 9.07 -12.13
C HIS A 100 -0.64 7.55 -12.18
N ASN A 101 0.18 7.04 -13.10
CA ASN A 101 0.53 5.63 -13.14
C ASN A 101 1.45 5.25 -11.98
N GLY A 102 0.98 4.36 -11.10
CA GLY A 102 1.74 3.86 -9.95
C GLY A 102 2.61 2.67 -10.33
N VAL A 103 3.67 2.90 -11.10
CA VAL A 103 4.52 1.84 -11.68
C VAL A 103 5.91 1.73 -11.04
N TRP A 104 6.35 2.74 -10.28
CA TRP A 104 7.67 2.77 -9.62
C TRP A 104 7.66 2.25 -8.19
N ASP A 105 6.51 2.12 -7.58
CA ASP A 105 6.35 1.78 -6.16
C ASP A 105 7.04 0.46 -5.79
N ILE A 106 6.92 -0.60 -6.61
CA ILE A 106 7.61 -1.87 -6.35
C ILE A 106 9.13 -1.68 -6.35
N ALA A 107 9.67 -1.00 -7.36
CA ALA A 107 11.11 -0.76 -7.46
C ALA A 107 11.65 0.06 -6.27
N MET A 108 10.94 1.13 -5.90
CA MET A 108 11.30 1.95 -4.74
C MET A 108 11.22 1.16 -3.43
N CYS A 109 10.13 0.45 -3.18
CA CYS A 109 9.96 -0.33 -1.97
C CYS A 109 10.99 -1.46 -1.85
N SER A 110 11.42 -2.06 -2.97
CA SER A 110 12.43 -3.13 -2.96
C SER A 110 13.83 -2.66 -2.54
N MET A 111 14.10 -1.36 -2.59
CA MET A 111 15.36 -0.77 -2.10
C MET A 111 15.39 -0.53 -0.58
N ILE A 112 14.23 -0.61 0.09
CA ILE A 112 14.11 -0.27 1.50
C ILE A 112 14.31 -1.53 2.36
N PRO A 113 15.36 -1.59 3.20
CA PRO A 113 15.62 -2.76 4.04
C PRO A 113 14.49 -3.02 5.05
N GLY A 114 14.08 -4.27 5.17
CA GLY A 114 13.06 -4.69 6.14
C GLY A 114 11.61 -4.34 5.77
N LEU A 115 11.39 -3.58 4.71
CA LEU A 115 10.04 -3.26 4.25
C LEU A 115 9.31 -4.53 3.76
N ARG A 116 8.05 -4.67 4.15
CA ARG A 116 7.17 -5.74 3.69
C ARG A 116 6.17 -5.20 2.69
N LEU A 117 6.18 -5.73 1.47
CA LEU A 117 5.30 -5.30 0.38
C LEU A 117 4.25 -6.37 0.08
N ALA A 118 2.98 -5.97 0.03
CA ALA A 118 1.87 -6.81 -0.36
C ALA A 118 1.12 -6.24 -1.58
N ALA A 119 0.76 -7.12 -2.51
CA ALA A 119 -0.07 -6.81 -3.68
C ALA A 119 -1.29 -7.75 -3.69
N PRO A 120 -2.31 -7.47 -2.88
CA PRO A 120 -3.49 -8.32 -2.79
C PRO A 120 -4.26 -8.36 -4.13
N ARG A 121 -4.79 -9.53 -4.47
CA ARG A 121 -5.47 -9.77 -5.74
C ARG A 121 -6.97 -9.46 -5.70
N ASP A 122 -7.60 -9.58 -4.52
CA ASP A 122 -9.04 -9.47 -4.31
C ASP A 122 -9.36 -8.85 -2.94
N GLU A 123 -10.65 -8.72 -2.60
CA GLU A 123 -11.07 -8.11 -1.34
C GLU A 123 -10.62 -8.91 -0.12
N ASP A 124 -10.73 -10.24 -0.17
CA ASP A 124 -10.39 -11.09 0.98
C ASP A 124 -8.91 -11.02 1.30
N THR A 125 -8.06 -11.09 0.26
CA THR A 125 -6.62 -10.94 0.40
C THR A 125 -6.22 -9.52 0.83
N LEU A 126 -6.90 -8.47 0.34
CA LEU A 126 -6.67 -7.10 0.79
C LEU A 126 -6.97 -6.94 2.29
N ARG A 127 -8.12 -7.46 2.75
CA ARG A 127 -8.49 -7.43 4.16
C ARG A 127 -7.52 -8.22 5.04
N ALA A 128 -7.06 -9.36 4.56
CA ALA A 128 -6.08 -10.19 5.26
C ALA A 128 -4.72 -9.46 5.38
N ARG A 129 -4.19 -8.96 4.28
CA ARG A 129 -2.91 -8.21 4.28
C ARG A 129 -2.96 -6.94 5.13
N LEU A 130 -4.10 -6.24 5.15
CA LEU A 130 -4.24 -5.07 6.02
C LEU A 130 -4.20 -5.47 7.52
N ARG A 131 -4.86 -6.58 7.90
CA ARG A 131 -4.78 -7.06 9.29
C ARG A 131 -3.35 -7.43 9.68
N GLU A 132 -2.67 -8.20 8.83
CA GLU A 132 -1.28 -8.58 9.05
C GLU A 132 -0.35 -7.36 9.14
N ALA A 133 -0.55 -6.36 8.29
CA ALA A 133 0.24 -5.13 8.32
C ALA A 133 0.06 -4.35 9.62
N LEU A 134 -1.16 -4.30 10.13
CA LEU A 134 -1.47 -3.62 11.40
C LEU A 134 -0.90 -4.33 12.64
N ASP A 135 -0.43 -5.56 12.52
CA ASP A 135 0.23 -6.32 13.59
C ASP A 135 1.77 -6.22 13.50
N VAL A 136 2.30 -5.41 12.59
CA VAL A 136 3.75 -5.20 12.41
C VAL A 136 4.16 -3.86 13.01
N ASP A 137 4.77 -3.88 14.19
CA ASP A 137 5.13 -2.67 14.94
C ASP A 137 6.62 -2.31 14.81
N ASP A 138 7.42 -3.12 14.09
CA ASP A 138 8.87 -2.97 14.02
C ASP A 138 9.43 -2.84 12.59
N ALA A 139 8.57 -2.57 11.61
CA ALA A 139 8.98 -2.40 10.22
C ALA A 139 7.88 -1.66 9.41
N PRO A 140 8.26 -0.94 8.34
CA PRO A 140 7.28 -0.44 7.38
C PRO A 140 6.58 -1.58 6.63
N THR A 141 5.29 -1.46 6.47
CA THR A 141 4.47 -2.33 5.63
C THR A 141 3.83 -1.53 4.51
N VAL A 142 3.80 -2.06 3.31
CA VAL A 142 3.19 -1.42 2.15
C VAL A 142 2.17 -2.36 1.52
N ILE A 143 0.96 -1.86 1.31
CA ILE A 143 -0.10 -2.58 0.60
C ILE A 143 -0.45 -1.78 -0.65
N ARG A 144 -0.32 -2.39 -1.82
CA ARG A 144 -0.64 -1.75 -3.10
C ARG A 144 -1.83 -2.40 -3.77
N TYR A 145 -2.75 -1.61 -4.32
CA TYR A 145 -3.88 -2.12 -5.08
C TYR A 145 -4.22 -1.21 -6.27
N ARG A 146 -4.78 -1.83 -7.33
CA ARG A 146 -5.11 -1.17 -8.58
C ARG A 146 -6.28 -0.18 -8.44
N LYS A 147 -6.43 0.71 -9.43
CA LYS A 147 -7.63 1.51 -9.65
C LYS A 147 -8.79 0.62 -10.11
N GLY A 148 -10.00 0.90 -9.67
CA GLY A 148 -11.23 0.22 -10.08
C GLY A 148 -11.79 -0.71 -9.03
N SER A 149 -12.84 -1.44 -9.39
CA SER A 149 -13.46 -2.42 -8.52
C SER A 149 -12.52 -3.60 -8.26
N LEU A 150 -12.64 -4.17 -7.08
CA LEU A 150 -11.93 -5.42 -6.78
C LEU A 150 -12.52 -6.55 -7.64
N PRO A 151 -11.70 -7.44 -8.18
CA PRO A 151 -12.17 -8.60 -8.88
C PRO A 151 -12.88 -9.56 -7.93
N GLU A 152 -13.70 -10.45 -8.51
CA GLU A 152 -14.27 -11.58 -7.77
C GLU A 152 -13.16 -12.42 -7.13
N PRO A 153 -13.40 -12.98 -5.95
CA PRO A 153 -12.43 -13.84 -5.28
C PRO A 153 -11.98 -14.98 -6.17
N MET A 154 -10.68 -15.15 -6.34
CA MET A 154 -10.08 -16.22 -7.11
C MET A 154 -9.20 -17.06 -6.19
N PRO A 155 -9.53 -18.34 -5.94
CA PRO A 155 -8.69 -19.19 -5.11
C PRO A 155 -7.33 -19.40 -5.76
N ALA A 156 -6.28 -19.34 -4.94
CA ALA A 156 -4.95 -19.71 -5.42
C ALA A 156 -4.85 -21.23 -5.64
N LEU A 157 -4.20 -21.65 -6.70
CA LEU A 157 -3.88 -23.06 -6.93
C LEU A 157 -2.89 -23.55 -5.87
N ARG A 158 -1.93 -22.69 -5.50
CA ARG A 158 -0.93 -22.92 -4.46
C ARG A 158 -0.28 -21.59 -4.08
N SER A 159 0.37 -21.57 -2.93
CA SER A 159 1.18 -20.42 -2.47
C SER A 159 2.62 -20.86 -2.26
N VAL A 160 3.57 -20.07 -2.72
CA VAL A 160 5.00 -20.34 -2.58
C VAL A 160 5.71 -19.05 -2.16
N GLY A 161 6.37 -19.06 -1.00
CA GLY A 161 7.13 -17.90 -0.51
C GLY A 161 6.29 -16.62 -0.37
N GLY A 162 5.00 -16.75 -0.04
CA GLY A 162 4.08 -15.60 0.05
C GLY A 162 3.49 -15.13 -1.28
N VAL A 163 3.79 -15.82 -2.39
CA VAL A 163 3.23 -15.56 -3.72
C VAL A 163 2.16 -16.58 -4.04
N ASP A 164 0.98 -16.12 -4.38
CA ASP A 164 -0.13 -16.95 -4.82
C ASP A 164 -0.03 -17.26 -6.33
N ILE A 165 -0.05 -18.54 -6.68
CA ILE A 165 -0.08 -19.02 -8.06
C ILE A 165 -1.55 -19.20 -8.45
N LEU A 166 -2.01 -18.44 -9.43
CA LEU A 166 -3.41 -18.47 -9.89
C LEU A 166 -3.60 -19.31 -11.13
N PHE A 167 -2.60 -19.40 -11.98
CA PHE A 167 -2.61 -20.16 -13.21
C PHE A 167 -1.30 -20.94 -13.31
N ASP A 168 -1.38 -22.19 -13.74
CA ASP A 168 -0.22 -23.10 -13.90
C ASP A 168 0.01 -23.41 -15.40
N GLU A 169 -0.47 -22.55 -16.28
CA GLU A 169 -0.15 -22.66 -17.70
C GLU A 169 1.24 -22.11 -17.96
N VAL A 170 2.17 -23.01 -18.21
CA VAL A 170 3.38 -22.66 -18.97
C VAL A 170 2.88 -22.17 -20.32
N VAL A 171 3.11 -20.91 -20.66
CA VAL A 171 2.95 -20.42 -22.03
C VAL A 171 4.01 -21.14 -22.88
N ALA A 172 3.73 -22.38 -23.22
CA ALA A 172 4.39 -23.08 -24.30
C ALA A 172 3.85 -22.49 -25.60
N ASP A 173 4.73 -22.04 -26.43
CA ASP A 173 4.53 -21.47 -27.77
C ASP A 173 4.30 -19.95 -27.89
N LEU A 174 5.37 -19.18 -27.66
CA LEU A 174 5.68 -18.07 -28.56
C LEU A 174 6.69 -18.48 -29.63
N GLY A 175 6.67 -19.77 -30.02
CA GLY A 175 7.40 -20.31 -31.14
C GLY A 175 6.58 -20.20 -32.42
N GLY A 176 6.29 -18.99 -32.88
CA GLY A 176 5.82 -18.75 -34.23
C GLY A 176 6.92 -19.11 -35.22
N SER A 177 6.84 -20.29 -35.84
CA SER A 177 7.59 -20.65 -37.02
C SER A 177 7.28 -19.65 -38.13
N GLY A 178 8.14 -18.65 -38.29
CA GLY A 178 8.23 -17.93 -39.54
C GLY A 178 8.92 -18.79 -40.57
N SER A 179 8.17 -19.43 -41.44
CA SER A 179 8.68 -20.05 -42.66
C SER A 179 8.22 -19.27 -43.86
N ALA A 180 9.24 -18.89 -44.65
CA ALA A 180 9.26 -18.45 -46.04
C ALA A 180 8.71 -17.05 -46.34
#